data_300ae1ec998a559811dbc5985986d2a7
#
_entry.id   300ae1ec998a559811dbc5985986d2a7
#
_cell.length_a   1.000
_cell.length_b   1.000
_cell.length_c   1.000
_cell.angle_alpha   90.00
_cell.angle_beta   90.00
_cell.angle_gamma   90.00
#
_symmetry.space_group_name_H-M   'P 1'
#
loop_
_entity.id
_entity.type
_entity.pdbx_description
1 polymer ?
#
loop_
_entity_poly.entity_id
_entity_poly.type
_entity_poly.pdbx_seq_one_letter_code
_entity_poly.pdbx_strand_id
1 'polypeptide(L)'
;MSMATRWNEDGTDKSVTSPLSLIVTGFAPVTDIRQTLTPQLRMDKGTTDLILIDLGRGQNRMGASILAQTHGKLGKQAPDVDDAEDLKAFFAVIQGLNADGHLLAYHDRSDGGLLTSVVEMAFAGHCGLNIVLDSVAEDAAEINGILFNEELGAVIQVRQDATPDVLAQFSAAGLAECVAVIGQPINNGEVNISFNGDTVFTGQRRLLQRQWAETSY
;
A
#
# COMPACT_ATOMS: atom_id res chain seq x y z
N MET A 1 0.39 -24.28 -7.68
CA MET A 1 -0.34 -25.33 -8.46
C MET A 1 -0.85 -24.67 -9.70
N SER A 2 -0.60 -25.23 -10.89
CA SER A 2 -1.19 -24.75 -12.14
C SER A 2 -2.26 -25.74 -12.59
N MET A 3 -3.39 -25.22 -13.05
CA MET A 3 -4.49 -26.03 -13.58
C MET A 3 -4.90 -25.54 -14.95
N ALA A 4 -5.19 -26.45 -15.85
CA ALA A 4 -5.76 -26.13 -17.15
C ALA A 4 -7.07 -26.92 -17.34
N THR A 5 -8.13 -26.20 -17.70
CA THR A 5 -9.41 -26.80 -18.09
C THR A 5 -9.59 -26.58 -19.59
N ARG A 6 -9.98 -27.65 -20.29
CA ARG A 6 -10.25 -27.61 -21.73
C ARG A 6 -11.64 -28.17 -21.98
N TRP A 7 -12.39 -27.54 -22.89
CA TRP A 7 -13.71 -28.00 -23.29
C TRP A 7 -13.98 -27.62 -24.76
N ASN A 8 -14.96 -28.25 -25.34
CA ASN A 8 -15.46 -27.88 -26.65
C ASN A 8 -16.84 -27.25 -26.50
N GLU A 9 -17.05 -26.09 -27.11
CA GLU A 9 -18.31 -25.38 -27.10
C GLU A 9 -18.66 -25.06 -28.57
N ASP A 10 -19.73 -25.62 -29.05
CA ASP A 10 -20.23 -25.45 -30.43
C ASP A 10 -19.18 -25.72 -31.50
N GLY A 11 -18.36 -26.77 -31.29
CA GLY A 11 -17.29 -27.18 -32.22
C GLY A 11 -16.00 -26.37 -32.10
N THR A 12 -15.92 -25.43 -31.14
CA THR A 12 -14.72 -24.65 -30.87
C THR A 12 -14.04 -25.13 -29.58
N ASP A 13 -12.75 -25.52 -29.71
CA ASP A 13 -11.95 -25.89 -28.56
C ASP A 13 -11.58 -24.63 -27.71
N LYS A 14 -11.94 -24.65 -26.45
CA LYS A 14 -11.64 -23.59 -25.46
C LYS A 14 -10.73 -24.12 -24.37
N SER A 15 -9.92 -23.25 -23.81
CA SER A 15 -9.08 -23.57 -22.65
C SER A 15 -8.92 -22.37 -21.73
N VAL A 16 -8.86 -22.65 -20.44
CA VAL A 16 -8.46 -21.70 -19.39
C VAL A 16 -7.30 -22.33 -18.64
N THR A 17 -6.22 -21.59 -18.49
CA THR A 17 -5.07 -22.01 -17.70
C THR A 17 -4.90 -21.05 -16.54
N SER A 18 -5.01 -21.55 -15.30
CA SER A 18 -4.69 -20.76 -14.10
C SER A 18 -3.19 -20.51 -14.04
N PRO A 19 -2.77 -19.29 -13.70
CA PRO A 19 -1.37 -19.02 -13.39
C PRO A 19 -0.93 -19.85 -12.17
N LEU A 20 0.38 -20.01 -12.01
CA LEU A 20 0.95 -20.59 -10.81
C LEU A 20 0.65 -19.66 -9.62
N SER A 21 -0.02 -20.16 -8.60
CA SER A 21 -0.35 -19.40 -7.41
C SER A 21 -0.11 -20.24 -6.15
N LEU A 22 0.30 -19.55 -5.08
CA LEU A 22 0.51 -20.13 -3.75
C LEU A 22 -0.31 -19.33 -2.74
N ILE A 23 -1.21 -20.00 -2.04
CA ILE A 23 -1.95 -19.40 -0.93
C ILE A 23 -1.32 -19.93 0.35
N VAL A 24 -0.86 -19.00 1.20
CA VAL A 24 -0.25 -19.30 2.49
C VAL A 24 -1.10 -18.71 3.61
N THR A 25 -1.42 -19.53 4.62
CA THR A 25 -2.10 -19.07 5.83
C THR A 25 -1.16 -19.23 7.01
N GLY A 26 -0.88 -18.14 7.72
CA GLY A 26 -0.09 -18.12 8.93
C GLY A 26 -0.97 -17.94 10.17
N PHE A 27 -0.62 -18.60 11.26
CA PHE A 27 -1.29 -18.47 12.57
C PHE A 27 -0.25 -18.10 13.62
N ALA A 28 -0.56 -17.09 14.45
CA ALA A 28 0.26 -16.71 15.58
C ALA A 28 -0.62 -16.32 16.78
N PRO A 29 -0.22 -16.63 18.02
CA PRO A 29 -0.90 -16.12 19.21
C PRO A 29 -0.74 -14.60 19.30
N VAL A 30 -1.84 -13.91 19.63
CA VAL A 30 -1.83 -12.48 19.93
C VAL A 30 -1.68 -12.30 21.43
N THR A 31 -0.61 -11.64 21.87
CA THR A 31 -0.32 -11.46 23.29
C THR A 31 -1.17 -10.37 23.94
N ASP A 32 -1.48 -9.30 23.20
CA ASP A 32 -2.35 -8.21 23.64
C ASP A 32 -3.21 -7.69 22.46
N ILE A 33 -4.48 -8.03 22.47
CA ILE A 33 -5.43 -7.60 21.42
C ILE A 33 -5.64 -6.08 21.35
N ARG A 34 -5.31 -5.34 22.40
CA ARG A 34 -5.43 -3.87 22.43
C ARG A 34 -4.39 -3.18 21.56
N GLN A 35 -3.32 -3.88 21.20
CA GLN A 35 -2.27 -3.42 20.29
C GLN A 35 -2.55 -3.78 18.82
N THR A 36 -3.75 -4.28 18.51
CA THR A 36 -4.11 -4.57 17.13
C THR A 36 -4.24 -3.27 16.34
N LEU A 37 -3.46 -3.15 15.27
CA LEU A 37 -3.54 -2.05 14.31
C LEU A 37 -4.60 -2.35 13.26
N THR A 38 -5.21 -1.29 12.75
CA THR A 38 -6.17 -1.34 11.65
C THR A 38 -5.83 -0.26 10.63
N PRO A 39 -6.35 -0.32 9.39
CA PRO A 39 -6.18 0.76 8.42
C PRO A 39 -6.95 2.04 8.77
N GLN A 40 -7.74 2.07 9.84
CA GLN A 40 -8.55 3.22 10.22
C GLN A 40 -7.67 4.41 10.62
N LEU A 41 -7.66 5.45 9.79
CA LEU A 41 -6.97 6.70 10.09
C LEU A 41 -7.60 7.41 11.29
N ARG A 42 -6.75 7.85 12.20
CA ARG A 42 -7.12 8.49 13.46
C ARG A 42 -7.06 10.01 13.32
N MET A 43 -8.24 10.63 13.27
CA MET A 43 -8.40 12.08 13.20
C MET A 43 -8.43 12.76 14.57
N ASP A 44 -8.52 11.97 15.63
CA ASP A 44 -8.59 12.41 17.03
C ASP A 44 -7.22 12.58 17.71
N LYS A 45 -6.13 12.38 16.98
CA LYS A 45 -4.75 12.37 17.53
C LYS A 45 -3.94 13.63 17.22
N GLY A 46 -4.62 14.72 16.81
CA GLY A 46 -3.96 15.95 16.38
C GLY A 46 -3.36 15.84 14.99
N THR A 47 -2.29 16.57 14.71
CA THR A 47 -1.59 16.50 13.43
C THR A 47 -0.81 15.20 13.34
N THR A 48 -0.99 14.48 12.22
CA THR A 48 -0.37 13.18 11.96
C THR A 48 0.20 13.13 10.57
N ASP A 49 1.24 12.34 10.38
CA ASP A 49 1.85 12.08 9.08
C ASP A 49 1.52 10.67 8.61
N LEU A 50 1.45 10.51 7.29
CA LEU A 50 1.44 9.23 6.59
C LEU A 50 2.84 8.96 6.06
N ILE A 51 3.38 7.81 6.40
CA ILE A 51 4.70 7.36 5.97
C ILE A 51 4.53 6.13 5.09
N LEU A 52 5.05 6.18 3.87
CA LEU A 52 5.21 5.02 3.01
C LEU A 52 6.50 4.28 3.39
N ILE A 53 6.40 2.98 3.51
CA ILE A 53 7.54 2.07 3.56
C ILE A 53 7.54 1.30 2.24
N ASP A 54 8.63 1.40 1.47
CA ASP A 54 8.80 0.75 0.17
C ASP A 54 10.04 -0.17 0.19
N LEU A 55 9.82 -1.46 0.40
CA LEU A 55 10.89 -2.46 0.38
C LEU A 55 11.36 -2.79 -1.04
N GLY A 56 10.64 -2.35 -2.07
CA GLY A 56 11.08 -2.41 -3.47
C GLY A 56 12.16 -1.40 -3.81
N ARG A 57 12.50 -0.49 -2.88
CA ARG A 57 13.57 0.52 -3.04
C ARG A 57 13.45 1.30 -4.35
N GLY A 58 12.22 1.72 -4.70
CA GLY A 58 11.94 2.50 -5.91
C GLY A 58 11.97 1.71 -7.22
N GLN A 59 12.05 0.38 -7.21
CA GLN A 59 12.00 -0.41 -8.44
C GLN A 59 10.66 -0.31 -9.16
N ASN A 60 9.58 -0.07 -8.44
CA ASN A 60 8.24 0.17 -9.00
C ASN A 60 7.80 -0.88 -10.02
N ARG A 61 8.09 -2.17 -9.75
CA ARG A 61 7.76 -3.28 -10.66
C ARG A 61 6.25 -3.47 -10.75
N MET A 62 5.75 -3.48 -11.98
CA MET A 62 4.31 -3.50 -12.30
C MET A 62 3.83 -4.85 -12.83
N GLY A 63 4.69 -5.85 -12.89
CA GLY A 63 4.33 -7.17 -13.43
C GLY A 63 3.30 -7.86 -12.54
N ALA A 64 2.27 -8.41 -13.17
CA ALA A 64 1.11 -9.06 -12.55
C ALA A 64 0.25 -8.15 -11.65
N SER A 65 0.53 -6.85 -11.56
CA SER A 65 -0.28 -5.91 -10.78
C SER A 65 -1.74 -5.86 -11.25
N ILE A 66 -2.63 -5.46 -10.37
CA ILE A 66 -4.05 -5.26 -10.72
C ILE A 66 -4.19 -4.27 -11.88
N LEU A 67 -3.40 -3.19 -11.91
CA LEU A 67 -3.42 -2.26 -13.03
C LEU A 67 -3.04 -2.97 -14.35
N ALA A 68 -2.01 -3.80 -14.36
CA ALA A 68 -1.64 -4.56 -15.55
C ALA A 68 -2.77 -5.51 -15.99
N GLN A 69 -3.40 -6.20 -15.04
CA GLN A 69 -4.52 -7.10 -15.30
C GLN A 69 -5.74 -6.38 -15.88
N THR A 70 -6.11 -5.22 -15.36
CA THR A 70 -7.25 -4.41 -15.89
C THR A 70 -7.02 -3.96 -17.33
N HIS A 71 -5.76 -3.89 -17.77
CA HIS A 71 -5.38 -3.61 -19.15
C HIS A 71 -5.13 -4.87 -20.00
N GLY A 72 -5.43 -6.06 -19.48
CA GLY A 72 -5.19 -7.33 -20.16
C GLY A 72 -3.70 -7.62 -20.40
N LYS A 73 -2.82 -7.14 -19.53
CA LYS A 73 -1.37 -7.28 -19.64
C LYS A 73 -0.80 -7.95 -18.38
N LEU A 74 0.32 -8.65 -18.54
CA LEU A 74 1.05 -9.23 -17.42
C LEU A 74 2.19 -8.33 -16.91
N GLY A 75 2.70 -7.43 -17.75
CA GLY A 75 3.92 -6.68 -17.45
C GLY A 75 5.19 -7.51 -17.62
N LYS A 76 6.36 -6.92 -17.29
CA LYS A 76 7.67 -7.54 -17.50
C LYS A 76 8.29 -8.12 -16.23
N GLN A 77 8.21 -7.42 -15.13
CA GLN A 77 8.79 -7.79 -13.85
C GLN A 77 7.73 -7.68 -12.77
N ALA A 78 7.54 -8.74 -12.00
CA ALA A 78 6.71 -8.74 -10.80
C ALA A 78 7.55 -8.30 -9.59
N PRO A 79 6.91 -7.73 -8.55
CA PRO A 79 7.52 -7.56 -7.24
C PRO A 79 8.11 -8.86 -6.71
N ASP A 80 9.20 -8.76 -5.96
CA ASP A 80 9.85 -9.90 -5.32
C ASP A 80 10.49 -9.47 -3.98
N VAL A 81 10.88 -10.43 -3.17
CA VAL A 81 11.71 -10.21 -1.98
C VAL A 81 13.18 -10.21 -2.41
N ASP A 82 13.71 -9.05 -2.74
CA ASP A 82 15.10 -8.94 -3.19
C ASP A 82 16.08 -9.19 -2.03
N ASP A 83 15.75 -8.74 -0.82
CA ASP A 83 16.49 -9.00 0.41
C ASP A 83 15.55 -9.43 1.55
N ALA A 84 15.69 -10.67 1.99
CA ALA A 84 14.91 -11.19 3.11
C ALA A 84 15.26 -10.53 4.46
N GLU A 85 16.46 -9.97 4.61
CA GLU A 85 16.85 -9.25 5.83
C GLU A 85 16.14 -7.89 5.92
N ASP A 86 15.89 -7.21 4.80
CA ASP A 86 15.07 -6.00 4.77
C ASP A 86 13.64 -6.30 5.28
N LEU A 87 13.03 -7.40 4.85
CA LEU A 87 11.70 -7.81 5.31
C LEU A 87 11.69 -8.14 6.81
N LYS A 88 12.72 -8.81 7.32
CA LYS A 88 12.88 -9.10 8.76
C LYS A 88 13.08 -7.81 9.57
N ALA A 89 13.92 -6.91 9.08
CA ALA A 89 14.16 -5.61 9.72
C ALA A 89 12.88 -4.77 9.76
N PHE A 90 12.17 -4.68 8.65
CA PHE A 90 10.86 -4.03 8.57
C PHE A 90 9.89 -4.58 9.61
N PHE A 91 9.71 -5.90 9.66
CA PHE A 91 8.82 -6.54 10.64
C PHE A 91 9.22 -6.19 12.08
N ALA A 92 10.53 -6.26 12.40
CA ALA A 92 11.02 -5.95 13.74
C ALA A 92 10.75 -4.49 14.14
N VAL A 93 10.98 -3.53 13.21
CA VAL A 93 10.71 -2.10 13.46
C VAL A 93 9.21 -1.86 13.66
N ILE A 94 8.35 -2.41 12.80
CA ILE A 94 6.89 -2.28 12.95
C ILE A 94 6.41 -2.82 14.30
N GLN A 95 6.89 -4.00 14.72
CA GLN A 95 6.52 -4.57 16.01
C GLN A 95 7.00 -3.70 17.18
N GLY A 96 8.23 -3.17 17.12
CA GLY A 96 8.76 -2.24 18.12
C GLY A 96 7.93 -0.96 18.23
N LEU A 97 7.71 -0.29 17.10
CA LEU A 97 6.91 0.94 17.03
C LEU A 97 5.47 0.74 17.53
N ASN A 98 4.88 -0.43 17.25
CA ASN A 98 3.55 -0.77 17.74
C ASN A 98 3.55 -0.98 19.27
N ALA A 99 4.52 -1.72 19.79
CA ALA A 99 4.67 -1.95 21.22
C ALA A 99 4.87 -0.65 22.01
N ASP A 100 5.60 0.30 21.42
CA ASP A 100 5.86 1.62 22.01
C ASP A 100 4.70 2.63 21.81
N GLY A 101 3.63 2.22 21.07
CA GLY A 101 2.44 3.04 20.85
C GLY A 101 2.64 4.21 19.87
N HIS A 102 3.64 4.15 19.01
CA HIS A 102 3.89 5.17 17.98
C HIS A 102 2.93 5.03 16.78
N LEU A 103 2.48 3.81 16.46
CA LEU A 103 1.61 3.56 15.31
C LEU A 103 0.15 3.84 15.65
N LEU A 104 -0.51 4.63 14.83
CA LEU A 104 -1.93 4.99 14.95
C LEU A 104 -2.82 4.19 13.99
N ALA A 105 -2.31 3.91 12.79
CA ALA A 105 -2.93 3.06 11.77
C ALA A 105 -1.84 2.39 10.91
N TYR A 106 -2.20 1.28 10.30
CA TYR A 106 -1.31 0.48 9.46
C TYR A 106 -2.10 -0.18 8.33
N HIS A 107 -1.56 -0.16 7.14
CA HIS A 107 -2.06 -0.91 5.99
C HIS A 107 -0.90 -1.44 5.15
N ASP A 108 -0.90 -2.72 4.83
CA ASP A 108 0.04 -3.28 3.85
C ASP A 108 -0.19 -2.63 2.49
N ARG A 109 0.88 -2.37 1.74
CA ARG A 109 0.71 -2.09 0.32
C ARG A 109 0.36 -3.40 -0.38
N SER A 110 -0.86 -3.49 -0.88
CA SER A 110 -1.43 -4.69 -1.45
C SER A 110 -1.98 -4.44 -2.86
N ASP A 111 -2.94 -5.22 -3.29
CA ASP A 111 -3.56 -5.14 -4.62
C ASP A 111 -3.98 -3.70 -4.97
N GLY A 112 -3.54 -3.22 -6.14
CA GLY A 112 -3.78 -1.85 -6.58
C GLY A 112 -2.78 -0.81 -6.05
N GLY A 113 -1.77 -1.23 -5.28
CA GLY A 113 -0.63 -0.42 -4.87
C GLY A 113 -0.94 0.67 -3.85
N LEU A 114 -0.10 1.71 -3.84
CA LEU A 114 -0.19 2.82 -2.89
C LEU A 114 -1.53 3.54 -2.96
N LEU A 115 -2.04 3.83 -4.17
CA LEU A 115 -3.32 4.54 -4.33
C LEU A 115 -4.44 3.80 -3.61
N THR A 116 -4.59 2.51 -3.84
CA THR A 116 -5.64 1.70 -3.23
C THR A 116 -5.45 1.65 -1.71
N SER A 117 -4.24 1.39 -1.22
CA SER A 117 -3.95 1.34 0.22
C SER A 117 -4.34 2.63 0.94
N VAL A 118 -3.95 3.81 0.42
CA VAL A 118 -4.28 5.07 1.11
C VAL A 118 -5.77 5.42 1.03
N VAL A 119 -6.46 5.11 -0.08
CA VAL A 119 -7.92 5.38 -0.15
C VAL A 119 -8.70 4.43 0.75
N GLU A 120 -8.30 3.17 0.91
CA GLU A 120 -8.91 2.23 1.85
C GLU A 120 -8.71 2.68 3.30
N MET A 121 -7.54 3.22 3.65
CA MET A 121 -7.31 3.88 4.94
C MET A 121 -8.24 5.08 5.15
N ALA A 122 -8.47 5.88 4.10
CA ALA A 122 -9.41 6.99 4.15
C ALA A 122 -10.86 6.51 4.27
N PHE A 123 -11.24 5.39 3.65
CA PHE A 123 -12.57 4.79 3.81
C PHE A 123 -12.80 4.39 5.26
N ALA A 124 -11.85 3.69 5.87
CA ALA A 124 -11.92 3.25 7.25
C ALA A 124 -11.95 4.43 8.24
N GLY A 125 -11.16 5.48 7.97
CA GLY A 125 -11.06 6.68 8.81
C GLY A 125 -12.18 7.70 8.58
N HIS A 126 -13.02 7.53 7.54
CA HIS A 126 -14.04 8.50 7.11
C HIS A 126 -13.47 9.92 6.87
N CYS A 127 -12.22 10.04 6.46
CA CYS A 127 -11.53 11.31 6.23
C CYS A 127 -11.10 11.48 4.77
N GLY A 128 -10.55 12.64 4.42
CA GLY A 128 -9.84 12.86 3.18
C GLY A 128 -8.34 12.66 3.33
N LEU A 129 -7.60 12.86 2.25
CA LEU A 129 -6.16 12.74 2.18
C LEU A 129 -5.54 13.88 1.40
N ASN A 130 -4.37 14.32 1.84
CA ASN A 130 -3.46 15.15 1.07
C ASN A 130 -2.12 14.43 0.94
N ILE A 131 -1.86 13.86 -0.23
CA ILE A 131 -0.65 13.09 -0.55
C ILE A 131 0.23 13.91 -1.48
N VAL A 132 1.53 13.96 -1.18
CA VAL A 132 2.56 14.66 -1.95
C VAL A 132 3.64 13.66 -2.31
N LEU A 133 3.87 13.46 -3.60
CA LEU A 133 4.79 12.43 -4.11
C LEU A 133 6.23 12.94 -4.29
N ASP A 134 6.51 14.19 -3.97
CA ASP A 134 7.82 14.83 -4.19
C ASP A 134 8.98 14.14 -3.46
N SER A 135 8.68 13.40 -2.38
CA SER A 135 9.68 12.64 -1.62
C SER A 135 9.97 11.24 -2.19
N VAL A 136 9.17 10.78 -3.16
CA VAL A 136 9.22 9.40 -3.70
C VAL A 136 9.29 9.33 -5.22
N ALA A 137 9.12 10.46 -5.91
CA ALA A 137 9.22 10.60 -7.37
C ALA A 137 10.25 11.67 -7.73
N GLU A 138 11.07 11.40 -8.73
CA GLU A 138 11.96 12.38 -9.34
C GLU A 138 11.37 12.94 -10.64
N ASP A 139 10.57 12.14 -11.35
CA ASP A 139 9.96 12.47 -12.64
C ASP A 139 8.47 12.09 -12.66
N ALA A 140 7.68 12.89 -13.37
CA ALA A 140 6.26 12.62 -13.59
C ALA A 140 5.99 11.27 -14.29
N ALA A 141 6.92 10.75 -15.05
CA ALA A 141 6.82 9.42 -15.68
C ALA A 141 6.79 8.27 -14.67
N GLU A 142 7.32 8.47 -13.48
CA GLU A 142 7.37 7.45 -12.41
C GLU A 142 6.06 7.33 -11.64
N ILE A 143 5.20 8.34 -11.68
CA ILE A 143 4.00 8.46 -10.84
C ILE A 143 3.11 7.23 -10.93
N ASN A 144 2.86 6.72 -12.15
CA ASN A 144 2.04 5.53 -12.32
C ASN A 144 2.69 4.29 -11.67
N GLY A 145 4.01 4.16 -11.80
CA GLY A 145 4.76 3.10 -11.12
C GLY A 145 4.62 3.20 -9.61
N ILE A 146 4.82 4.39 -9.04
CA ILE A 146 4.75 4.64 -7.59
C ILE A 146 3.33 4.38 -7.05
N LEU A 147 2.30 4.83 -7.75
CA LEU A 147 0.92 4.70 -7.29
C LEU A 147 0.37 3.28 -7.38
N PHE A 148 0.80 2.49 -8.36
CA PHE A 148 0.16 1.23 -8.71
C PHE A 148 1.08 0.00 -8.64
N ASN A 149 2.36 0.15 -8.25
CA ASN A 149 3.17 -1.02 -7.97
C ASN A 149 2.69 -1.72 -6.69
N GLU A 150 2.86 -3.02 -6.66
CA GLU A 150 2.48 -3.89 -5.54
C GLU A 150 3.75 -4.46 -4.87
N GLU A 151 4.83 -3.66 -4.84
CA GLU A 151 6.04 -3.99 -4.10
C GLU A 151 5.74 -4.17 -2.62
N LEU A 152 6.51 -5.00 -1.94
CA LEU A 152 6.37 -5.18 -0.49
C LEU A 152 6.52 -3.84 0.23
N GLY A 153 5.68 -3.61 1.21
CA GLY A 153 5.70 -2.38 1.99
C GLY A 153 4.40 -2.11 2.71
N ALA A 154 4.28 -0.93 3.28
CA ALA A 154 3.11 -0.52 4.03
C ALA A 154 2.95 1.01 4.04
N VAL A 155 1.76 1.46 4.43
CA VAL A 155 1.52 2.83 4.85
C VAL A 155 1.18 2.84 6.33
N ILE A 156 1.86 3.67 7.09
CA ILE A 156 1.61 3.87 8.52
C ILE A 156 1.18 5.30 8.81
N GLN A 157 0.34 5.47 9.82
CA GLN A 157 0.02 6.77 10.39
C GLN A 157 0.73 6.91 11.73
N VAL A 158 1.41 8.04 11.93
CA VAL A 158 2.08 8.40 13.18
C VAL A 158 1.75 9.83 13.59
N ARG A 159 1.93 10.20 14.84
CA ARG A 159 1.86 11.61 15.22
C ARG A 159 3.02 12.37 14.61
N GLN A 160 2.78 13.58 14.15
CA GLN A 160 3.79 14.41 13.51
C GLN A 160 5.00 14.69 14.43
N ASP A 161 4.77 14.84 15.72
CA ASP A 161 5.86 15.03 16.71
C ASP A 161 6.73 13.77 16.90
N ALA A 162 6.21 12.59 16.57
CA ALA A 162 6.94 11.32 16.62
C ALA A 162 7.62 10.94 15.30
N THR A 163 7.31 11.62 14.18
CA THR A 163 7.85 11.30 12.87
C THR A 163 9.37 11.21 12.83
N PRO A 164 10.15 12.15 13.43
CA PRO A 164 11.62 12.05 13.41
C PRO A 164 12.14 10.78 14.10
N ASP A 165 11.55 10.38 15.23
CA ASP A 165 11.97 9.20 15.98
C ASP A 165 11.61 7.92 15.23
N VAL A 166 10.45 7.88 14.55
CA VAL A 166 10.04 6.75 13.70
C VAL A 166 11.02 6.59 12.53
N LEU A 167 11.33 7.66 11.81
CA LEU A 167 12.30 7.62 10.70
C LEU A 167 13.69 7.18 11.17
N ALA A 168 14.11 7.64 12.38
CA ALA A 168 15.39 7.23 12.96
C ALA A 168 15.44 5.72 13.26
N GLN A 169 14.33 5.11 13.71
CA GLN A 169 14.28 3.66 13.93
C GLN A 169 14.42 2.86 12.63
N PHE A 170 13.75 3.27 11.54
CA PHE A 170 13.97 2.66 10.24
C PHE A 170 15.41 2.85 9.74
N SER A 171 15.97 4.04 9.92
CA SER A 171 17.37 4.30 9.55
C SER A 171 18.36 3.42 10.32
N ALA A 172 18.16 3.25 11.63
CA ALA A 172 18.98 2.37 12.46
C ALA A 172 18.89 0.89 12.04
N ALA A 173 17.77 0.49 11.43
CA ALA A 173 17.55 -0.84 10.89
C ALA A 173 18.05 -1.02 9.44
N GLY A 174 18.73 -0.02 8.84
CA GLY A 174 19.22 -0.06 7.46
C GLY A 174 18.17 0.23 6.39
N LEU A 175 16.99 0.73 6.78
CA LEU A 175 15.84 0.98 5.91
C LEU A 175 15.60 2.48 5.66
N ALA A 176 16.62 3.33 5.81
CA ALA A 176 16.48 4.78 5.63
C ALA A 176 15.93 5.17 4.24
N GLU A 177 16.38 4.48 3.20
CA GLU A 177 15.97 4.72 1.81
C GLU A 177 14.59 4.11 1.46
N CYS A 178 14.05 3.29 2.36
CA CYS A 178 12.76 2.64 2.17
C CYS A 178 11.59 3.46 2.71
N VAL A 179 11.83 4.58 3.41
CA VAL A 179 10.78 5.30 4.13
C VAL A 179 10.68 6.76 3.71
N ALA A 180 9.46 7.22 3.47
CA ALA A 180 9.19 8.59 3.09
C ALA A 180 7.88 9.09 3.70
N VAL A 181 7.88 10.33 4.19
CA VAL A 181 6.63 11.02 4.54
C VAL A 181 5.94 11.42 3.25
N ILE A 182 4.72 10.93 3.04
CA ILE A 182 3.97 11.13 1.80
C ILE A 182 2.75 12.03 1.97
N GLY A 183 2.41 12.49 3.17
CA GLY A 183 1.28 13.38 3.37
C GLY A 183 0.56 13.21 4.68
N GLN A 184 -0.72 13.59 4.70
CA GLN A 184 -1.54 13.68 5.91
C GLN A 184 -3.00 13.36 5.62
N PRO A 185 -3.74 12.79 6.58
CA PRO A 185 -5.20 12.78 6.53
C PRO A 185 -5.76 14.18 6.78
N ILE A 186 -6.85 14.52 6.11
CA ILE A 186 -7.51 15.84 6.21
C ILE A 186 -8.99 15.68 6.56
N ASN A 187 -9.55 16.68 7.25
CA ASN A 187 -10.92 16.64 7.75
C ASN A 187 -11.94 17.16 6.72
N ASN A 188 -11.76 16.76 5.46
CA ASN A 188 -12.77 16.95 4.42
C ASN A 188 -12.97 15.60 3.70
N GLY A 189 -13.85 15.46 2.78
CA GLY A 189 -14.08 14.19 2.06
C GLY A 189 -13.23 14.05 0.80
N GLU A 190 -12.16 14.83 0.61
CA GLU A 190 -11.38 14.88 -0.61
C GLU A 190 -10.10 14.05 -0.50
N VAL A 191 -9.78 13.34 -1.55
CA VAL A 191 -8.49 12.67 -1.75
C VAL A 191 -7.74 13.44 -2.80
N ASN A 192 -6.65 14.07 -2.41
CA ASN A 192 -5.79 14.85 -3.28
C ASN A 192 -4.39 14.24 -3.33
N ILE A 193 -3.87 14.03 -4.52
CA ILE A 193 -2.49 13.57 -4.76
C ILE A 193 -1.83 14.59 -5.69
N SER A 194 -0.65 15.05 -5.32
CA SER A 194 0.12 16.05 -6.07
C SER A 194 1.57 15.64 -6.25
N PHE A 195 2.20 16.20 -7.27
CA PHE A 195 3.63 16.10 -7.53
C PHE A 195 4.14 17.43 -8.07
N ASN A 196 5.21 17.97 -7.49
CA ASN A 196 5.78 19.28 -7.82
C ASN A 196 4.74 20.43 -7.86
N GLY A 197 3.73 20.35 -6.99
CA GLY A 197 2.64 21.33 -6.92
C GLY A 197 1.51 21.11 -7.93
N ASP A 198 1.66 20.22 -8.89
CA ASP A 198 0.63 19.85 -9.85
C ASP A 198 -0.28 18.77 -9.31
N THR A 199 -1.57 18.85 -9.62
CA THR A 199 -2.55 17.83 -9.25
C THR A 199 -2.39 16.59 -10.13
N VAL A 200 -2.04 15.46 -9.51
CA VAL A 200 -1.98 14.14 -10.15
C VAL A 200 -3.35 13.46 -10.12
N PHE A 201 -4.02 13.55 -8.97
CA PHE A 201 -5.33 12.95 -8.77
C PHE A 201 -6.13 13.75 -7.75
N THR A 202 -7.44 13.86 -8.01
CA THR A 202 -8.40 14.35 -7.03
C THR A 202 -9.69 13.55 -7.12
N GLY A 203 -10.29 13.24 -5.97
CA GLY A 203 -11.53 12.47 -5.92
C GLY A 203 -12.26 12.65 -4.60
N GLN A 204 -13.57 12.40 -4.63
CA GLN A 204 -14.37 12.37 -3.43
C GLN A 204 -14.32 10.99 -2.80
N ARG A 205 -13.88 10.88 -1.55
CA ARG A 205 -13.79 9.60 -0.80
C ARG A 205 -15.07 8.75 -0.93
N ARG A 206 -16.23 9.38 -0.81
CA ARG A 206 -17.53 8.68 -0.88
C ARG A 206 -17.77 8.04 -2.24
N LEU A 207 -17.35 8.70 -3.32
CA LEU A 207 -17.51 8.17 -4.68
C LEU A 207 -16.50 7.04 -4.92
N LEU A 208 -15.28 7.21 -4.48
CA LEU A 208 -14.25 6.16 -4.56
C LEU A 208 -14.67 4.91 -3.77
N GLN A 209 -15.19 5.09 -2.54
CA GLN A 209 -15.68 4.00 -1.71
C GLN A 209 -16.85 3.28 -2.35
N ARG A 210 -17.77 4.01 -2.99
CA ARG A 210 -18.87 3.42 -3.73
C ARG A 210 -18.38 2.56 -4.89
N GLN A 211 -17.44 3.06 -5.69
CA GLN A 211 -16.83 2.30 -6.80
C GLN A 211 -16.12 1.04 -6.29
N TRP A 212 -15.35 1.17 -5.21
CA TRP A 212 -14.67 0.06 -4.56
C TRP A 212 -15.65 -1.03 -4.07
N ALA A 213 -16.78 -0.63 -3.51
CA ALA A 213 -17.79 -1.54 -2.97
C ALA A 213 -18.74 -2.12 -4.03
N GLU A 214 -18.85 -1.51 -5.22
CA GLU A 214 -19.88 -1.84 -6.23
C GLU A 214 -19.81 -3.28 -6.73
N THR A 215 -18.60 -3.86 -6.78
CA THR A 215 -18.41 -5.26 -7.18
C THR A 215 -18.84 -6.28 -6.13
N SER A 216 -19.06 -5.82 -4.90
CA SER A 216 -19.39 -6.67 -3.74
C SER A 216 -20.88 -6.61 -3.33
N TYR A 217 -21.69 -5.77 -4.01
CA TYR A 217 -23.09 -5.56 -3.70
C TYR A 217 -23.98 -5.68 -4.95
#